data_1a3e0b0971169aa4f79281828bd32678
#
_entry.id   1a3e0b0971169aa4f79281828bd32678
#
_cell.length_a   1.000
_cell.length_b   1.000
_cell.length_c   1.000
_cell.angle_alpha   90.00
_cell.angle_beta   90.00
_cell.angle_gamma   90.00
#
_symmetry.space_group_name_H-M   'P 1'
#
loop_
_entity.id
_entity.type
_entity.pdbx_description
1 polymer ?
#
loop_
_entity_poly.entity_id
_entity_poly.type
_entity_poly.pdbx_seq_one_letter_code
_entity_poly.pdbx_strand_id
1 'polypeptide(L)'
;MRNNDNAANRYSYIGEIYSLGEQLKKKQILESMPEKWRKLHEEGYIHIHDLDAYGMTYNCLTFNILEDFPYEKFNGLSDEKKVAGVFGYITNLLTDMGNEQSGGMAFANFDDDLAQIFTRIGLSLCDTSKPLIGAAMRELILWCNNTHTRMGQTSYYVTFNVGLAKSNFARFIAYTLIDEFEKCGETVFKPNIVFKVKKGINRAEGEKNFDLFVKALRCTAKKMIPTYLLCDCDEDRDIPPEQLAVMGCRTRVADDVFGRTTSIGRGNIDNISINLPRLALETDRETCDMPVEEKMKVFTQKWDGVAATVKDILLDRFEKVCSRGLSDFPINGRHKLWCVPFDDIRQVFKHGTLSIGFIGLSEAMEVITGKRFYLDAQTCVYALGFVKHMREYCDFLRGQYNLNFSLLATSGELISGRFIEKDRAVF
;
A
#
# COMPACT_ATOMS: atom_id res chain seq x y z
N MET A 1 -17.43 -2.03 -20.98
CA MET A 1 -16.87 -2.67 -19.77
C MET A 1 -15.80 -1.75 -19.22
N ARG A 2 -15.88 -1.35 -17.96
CA ARG A 2 -14.84 -0.55 -17.34
C ARG A 2 -13.71 -1.51 -16.94
N ASN A 3 -12.54 -1.34 -17.52
CA ASN A 3 -11.34 -1.99 -17.02
C ASN A 3 -11.08 -1.45 -15.61
N ASN A 4 -10.99 -2.32 -14.64
CA ASN A 4 -10.44 -1.98 -13.36
C ASN A 4 -8.94 -1.73 -13.55
N ASP A 5 -8.42 -0.63 -13.04
CA ASP A 5 -7.01 -0.24 -13.18
C ASP A 5 -6.03 -1.28 -12.66
N ASN A 6 -6.48 -2.13 -11.72
CA ASN A 6 -5.69 -3.22 -11.15
C ASN A 6 -5.94 -4.57 -11.85
N ALA A 7 -6.96 -4.67 -12.70
CA ALA A 7 -7.25 -5.88 -13.46
C ALA A 7 -6.85 -5.66 -14.91
N ALA A 8 -5.64 -6.03 -15.23
CA ALA A 8 -5.22 -6.10 -16.60
C ALA A 8 -6.03 -7.16 -17.35
N ASN A 9 -5.95 -7.14 -18.56
CA ASN A 9 -6.47 -7.91 -19.66
C ASN A 9 -6.96 -9.35 -19.33
N ARG A 10 -8.00 -9.46 -18.47
CA ARG A 10 -8.62 -10.76 -18.09
C ARG A 10 -9.18 -11.52 -19.30
N TYR A 11 -9.37 -10.85 -20.42
CA TYR A 11 -9.90 -11.43 -21.66
C TYR A 11 -8.81 -11.86 -22.64
N SER A 12 -7.53 -11.73 -22.28
CA SER A 12 -6.47 -12.33 -23.04
C SER A 12 -6.43 -13.85 -22.79
N TYR A 13 -5.92 -14.62 -23.74
CA TYR A 13 -5.72 -16.07 -23.61
C TYR A 13 -5.04 -16.45 -22.28
N ILE A 14 -3.96 -15.77 -21.93
CA ILE A 14 -3.25 -16.02 -20.66
C ILE A 14 -4.08 -15.53 -19.45
N GLY A 15 -4.75 -14.40 -19.57
CA GLY A 15 -5.61 -13.84 -18.50
C GLY A 15 -6.79 -14.75 -18.19
N GLU A 16 -7.36 -15.43 -19.18
CA GLU A 16 -8.44 -16.40 -18.98
C GLU A 16 -7.96 -17.63 -18.20
N ILE A 17 -6.82 -18.21 -18.60
CA ILE A 17 -6.20 -19.35 -17.88
C ILE A 17 -5.88 -18.95 -16.44
N TYR A 18 -5.29 -17.76 -16.23
CA TYR A 18 -4.96 -17.28 -14.89
C TYR A 18 -6.23 -17.10 -14.04
N SER A 19 -7.28 -16.51 -14.60
CA SER A 19 -8.54 -16.30 -13.87
C SER A 19 -9.17 -17.60 -13.40
N LEU A 20 -9.10 -18.66 -14.20
CA LEU A 20 -9.54 -20.00 -13.81
C LEU A 20 -8.68 -20.56 -12.67
N GLY A 21 -7.35 -20.43 -12.78
CA GLY A 21 -6.41 -20.86 -11.74
C GLY A 21 -6.61 -20.10 -10.42
N GLU A 22 -6.81 -18.77 -10.50
CA GLU A 22 -7.10 -17.93 -9.35
C GLU A 22 -8.40 -18.35 -8.63
N GLN A 23 -9.48 -18.56 -9.39
CA GLN A 23 -10.76 -18.99 -8.82
C GLN A 23 -10.64 -20.38 -8.16
N LEU A 24 -9.96 -21.32 -8.80
CA LEU A 24 -9.73 -22.64 -8.22
C LEU A 24 -8.91 -22.54 -6.93
N LYS A 25 -7.85 -21.72 -6.92
CA LYS A 25 -7.01 -21.53 -5.75
C LYS A 25 -7.78 -20.90 -4.59
N LYS A 26 -8.56 -19.84 -4.84
CA LYS A 26 -9.43 -19.20 -3.84
C LYS A 26 -10.42 -20.20 -3.24
N LYS A 27 -11.04 -21.03 -4.07
CA LYS A 27 -11.95 -22.09 -3.62
C LYS A 27 -11.23 -23.09 -2.72
N GLN A 28 -10.08 -23.62 -3.13
CA GLN A 28 -9.29 -24.56 -2.33
C GLN A 28 -8.90 -23.99 -0.96
N ILE A 29 -8.47 -22.70 -0.93
CA ILE A 29 -8.11 -22.04 0.32
C ILE A 29 -9.32 -21.93 1.25
N LEU A 30 -10.47 -21.44 0.75
CA LEU A 30 -11.69 -21.32 1.53
C LEU A 30 -12.18 -22.67 2.06
N GLU A 31 -12.13 -23.73 1.25
CA GLU A 31 -12.50 -25.08 1.66
C GLU A 31 -11.57 -25.65 2.74
N SER A 32 -10.31 -25.23 2.77
CA SER A 32 -9.32 -25.63 3.80
C SER A 32 -9.42 -24.87 5.11
N MET A 33 -10.16 -23.73 5.13
CA MET A 33 -10.32 -22.89 6.32
C MET A 33 -11.39 -23.45 7.27
N PRO A 34 -11.31 -23.14 8.57
CA PRO A 34 -12.41 -23.36 9.51
C PRO A 34 -13.72 -22.76 8.98
N GLU A 35 -14.82 -23.47 9.14
CA GLU A 35 -16.14 -23.08 8.61
C GLU A 35 -16.54 -21.65 9.04
N LYS A 36 -16.27 -21.27 10.28
CA LYS A 36 -16.53 -19.91 10.79
C LYS A 36 -15.83 -18.84 9.96
N TRP A 37 -14.56 -19.04 9.59
CA TRP A 37 -13.77 -18.07 8.81
C TRP A 37 -14.30 -17.94 7.39
N ARG A 38 -14.57 -19.10 6.77
CA ARG A 38 -15.14 -19.17 5.42
C ARG A 38 -16.48 -18.45 5.34
N LYS A 39 -17.41 -18.75 6.29
CA LYS A 39 -18.73 -18.10 6.33
C LYS A 39 -18.63 -16.58 6.45
N LEU A 40 -17.81 -16.06 7.36
CA LEU A 40 -17.64 -14.61 7.49
C LEU A 40 -17.18 -13.96 6.17
N HIS A 41 -16.31 -14.63 5.42
CA HIS A 41 -15.89 -14.14 4.11
C HIS A 41 -17.00 -14.27 3.06
N GLU A 42 -17.62 -15.43 2.93
CA GLU A 42 -18.64 -15.72 1.91
C GLU A 42 -19.90 -14.88 2.09
N GLU A 43 -20.32 -14.66 3.33
CA GLU A 43 -21.50 -13.88 3.70
C GLU A 43 -21.27 -12.36 3.64
N GLY A 44 -20.01 -11.91 3.58
CA GLY A 44 -19.66 -10.50 3.40
C GLY A 44 -19.47 -9.70 4.68
N TYR A 45 -19.27 -10.36 5.83
CA TYR A 45 -18.83 -9.67 7.06
C TYR A 45 -17.38 -9.20 6.97
N ILE A 46 -16.56 -9.98 6.29
CA ILE A 46 -15.16 -9.67 6.05
C ILE A 46 -14.77 -9.89 4.58
N HIS A 47 -13.66 -9.28 4.19
CA HIS A 47 -12.97 -9.61 2.95
C HIS A 47 -11.51 -9.96 3.26
N ILE A 48 -11.13 -11.20 2.98
CA ILE A 48 -9.74 -11.64 3.00
C ILE A 48 -9.12 -11.21 1.66
N HIS A 49 -8.18 -10.27 1.70
CA HIS A 49 -7.51 -9.79 0.49
C HIS A 49 -6.52 -10.84 -0.04
N ASP A 50 -6.24 -10.80 -1.33
CA ASP A 50 -5.28 -11.68 -2.01
C ASP A 50 -5.41 -13.15 -1.59
N LEU A 51 -6.65 -13.64 -1.56
CA LEU A 51 -6.98 -14.98 -1.07
C LEU A 51 -6.27 -16.09 -1.87
N ASP A 52 -6.01 -15.87 -3.16
CA ASP A 52 -5.24 -16.77 -4.01
C ASP A 52 -3.76 -16.87 -3.61
N ALA A 53 -3.21 -15.82 -3.00
CA ALA A 53 -1.85 -15.78 -2.46
C ALA A 53 -1.75 -16.15 -0.97
N TYR A 54 -2.86 -16.54 -0.34
CA TYR A 54 -2.96 -16.81 1.10
C TYR A 54 -1.91 -17.84 1.58
N GLY A 55 -1.01 -17.40 2.46
CA GLY A 55 0.07 -18.23 3.00
C GLY A 55 1.17 -18.60 1.99
N MET A 56 1.13 -18.04 0.77
CA MET A 56 2.13 -18.29 -0.26
C MET A 56 3.16 -17.16 -0.33
N THR A 57 2.74 -15.93 -0.14
CA THR A 57 3.60 -14.75 -0.18
C THR A 57 3.04 -13.62 0.70
N TYR A 58 3.80 -12.55 0.82
CA TYR A 58 3.43 -11.30 1.46
C TYR A 58 2.81 -10.33 0.44
N ASN A 59 2.14 -9.29 0.96
CA ASN A 59 1.43 -8.34 0.10
C ASN A 59 2.37 -7.26 -0.47
N CYS A 60 2.84 -6.31 0.33
CA CYS A 60 3.58 -5.13 -0.15
C CYS A 60 5.00 -5.06 0.43
N LEU A 61 5.91 -4.34 -0.28
CA LEU A 61 7.27 -4.10 0.18
C LEU A 61 7.75 -2.70 -0.24
N THR A 62 8.48 -2.03 0.66
CA THR A 62 9.25 -0.82 0.36
C THR A 62 10.70 -1.19 0.08
N PHE A 63 11.17 -0.92 -1.14
CA PHE A 63 12.46 -1.36 -1.63
C PHE A 63 13.62 -0.50 -1.14
N ASN A 64 14.76 -1.14 -0.88
CA ASN A 64 16.06 -0.50 -0.79
C ASN A 64 16.85 -0.77 -2.07
N ILE A 65 16.91 0.22 -2.95
CA ILE A 65 17.63 0.07 -4.23
C ILE A 65 19.09 0.48 -4.18
N LEU A 66 19.52 1.15 -3.09
CA LEU A 66 20.88 1.68 -2.99
C LEU A 66 21.91 0.62 -2.67
N GLU A 67 21.53 -0.41 -1.91
CA GLU A 67 22.46 -1.47 -1.48
C GLU A 67 22.78 -2.49 -2.57
N ASP A 68 21.76 -2.84 -3.36
CA ASP A 68 21.88 -3.89 -4.38
C ASP A 68 22.21 -3.36 -5.79
N PHE A 69 22.27 -2.05 -5.97
CA PHE A 69 22.52 -1.47 -7.28
C PHE A 69 23.95 -1.83 -7.77
N PRO A 70 24.10 -2.36 -8.99
CA PRO A 70 25.37 -2.87 -9.51
C PRO A 70 26.26 -1.73 -10.06
N TYR A 71 26.75 -0.86 -9.19
CA TYR A 71 27.49 0.37 -9.54
C TYR A 71 28.68 0.12 -10.49
N GLU A 72 29.40 -0.97 -10.29
CA GLU A 72 30.60 -1.32 -11.07
C GLU A 72 30.29 -1.57 -12.55
N LYS A 73 29.08 -1.98 -12.89
CA LYS A 73 28.64 -2.21 -14.27
C LYS A 73 28.47 -0.93 -15.09
N PHE A 74 28.47 0.20 -14.41
CA PHE A 74 28.27 1.53 -15.04
C PHE A 74 29.58 2.28 -15.28
N ASN A 75 30.73 1.72 -14.85
CA ASN A 75 32.02 2.34 -15.04
C ASN A 75 32.38 2.48 -16.55
N GLY A 76 32.79 3.68 -16.97
CA GLY A 76 33.19 3.97 -18.34
C GLY A 76 32.06 4.03 -19.36
N LEU A 77 30.79 3.94 -18.94
CA LEU A 77 29.66 4.11 -19.86
C LEU A 77 29.41 5.58 -20.17
N SER A 78 28.87 5.87 -21.37
CA SER A 78 28.36 7.20 -21.73
C SER A 78 27.13 7.55 -20.88
N ASP A 79 26.80 8.85 -20.80
CA ASP A 79 25.66 9.33 -20.02
C ASP A 79 24.33 8.73 -20.48
N GLU A 80 24.15 8.55 -21.78
CA GLU A 80 22.96 7.89 -22.35
C GLU A 80 22.83 6.45 -21.84
N LYS A 81 23.95 5.69 -21.86
CA LYS A 81 23.95 4.31 -21.39
C LYS A 81 23.77 4.21 -19.87
N LYS A 82 24.31 5.17 -19.11
CA LYS A 82 24.10 5.26 -17.66
C LYS A 82 22.62 5.49 -17.35
N VAL A 83 21.98 6.48 -17.98
CA VAL A 83 20.57 6.79 -17.78
C VAL A 83 19.69 5.60 -18.19
N ALA A 84 19.85 5.08 -19.40
CA ALA A 84 19.08 3.94 -19.87
C ALA A 84 19.25 2.70 -18.99
N GLY A 85 20.49 2.43 -18.54
CA GLY A 85 20.79 1.29 -17.68
C GLY A 85 20.18 1.39 -16.28
N VAL A 86 20.14 2.58 -15.67
CA VAL A 86 19.52 2.80 -14.35
C VAL A 86 18.01 2.58 -14.43
N PHE A 87 17.33 3.17 -15.41
CA PHE A 87 15.88 2.94 -15.57
C PHE A 87 15.56 1.51 -15.99
N GLY A 88 16.41 0.88 -16.82
CA GLY A 88 16.32 -0.54 -17.14
C GLY A 88 16.48 -1.46 -15.91
N TYR A 89 17.37 -1.13 -14.99
CA TYR A 89 17.48 -1.85 -13.71
C TYR A 89 16.20 -1.75 -12.90
N ILE A 90 15.62 -0.56 -12.78
CA ILE A 90 14.39 -0.34 -12.03
C ILE A 90 13.23 -1.15 -12.64
N THR A 91 13.03 -1.10 -13.95
CA THR A 91 11.95 -1.85 -14.61
C THR A 91 12.13 -3.36 -14.50
N ASN A 92 13.36 -3.85 -14.60
CA ASN A 92 13.65 -5.29 -14.41
C ASN A 92 13.38 -5.73 -12.97
N LEU A 93 13.80 -4.94 -11.97
CA LEU A 93 13.52 -5.21 -10.56
C LEU A 93 12.01 -5.26 -10.30
N LEU A 94 11.24 -4.30 -10.82
CA LEU A 94 9.79 -4.27 -10.69
C LEU A 94 9.13 -5.47 -11.38
N THR A 95 9.65 -5.88 -12.54
CA THR A 95 9.15 -7.06 -13.26
C THR A 95 9.37 -8.34 -12.45
N ASP A 96 10.58 -8.51 -11.91
CA ASP A 96 10.92 -9.68 -11.12
C ASP A 96 10.08 -9.75 -9.85
N MET A 97 9.99 -8.65 -9.10
CA MET A 97 9.23 -8.57 -7.85
C MET A 97 7.73 -8.77 -8.04
N GLY A 98 7.18 -8.36 -9.17
CA GLY A 98 5.78 -8.61 -9.52
C GLY A 98 5.40 -10.11 -9.61
N ASN A 99 6.40 -11.00 -9.67
CA ASN A 99 6.20 -12.45 -9.64
C ASN A 99 6.39 -13.08 -8.25
N GLU A 100 6.87 -12.32 -7.27
CA GLU A 100 7.20 -12.86 -5.94
C GLU A 100 6.31 -12.32 -4.82
N GLN A 101 5.62 -11.19 -5.03
CA GLN A 101 4.69 -10.58 -4.06
C GLN A 101 3.31 -10.35 -4.66
N SER A 102 2.28 -10.20 -3.81
CA SER A 102 0.89 -10.06 -4.29
C SER A 102 0.42 -8.61 -4.41
N GLY A 103 1.14 -7.65 -3.84
CA GLY A 103 0.69 -6.26 -3.72
C GLY A 103 1.68 -5.22 -4.22
N GLY A 104 1.66 -4.05 -3.57
CA GLY A 104 2.37 -2.88 -4.03
C GLY A 104 3.88 -2.89 -3.77
N MET A 105 4.60 -2.26 -4.68
CA MET A 105 6.04 -2.03 -4.64
C MET A 105 6.31 -0.55 -4.43
N ALA A 106 7.12 -0.18 -3.44
CA ALA A 106 7.35 1.22 -3.12
C ALA A 106 8.83 1.56 -3.02
N PHE A 107 9.15 2.79 -3.39
CA PHE A 107 10.45 3.42 -3.17
C PHE A 107 10.26 4.55 -2.16
N ALA A 108 11.00 4.51 -1.06
CA ALA A 108 10.79 5.44 0.06
C ALA A 108 11.22 6.87 -0.24
N ASN A 109 12.29 7.05 -1.01
CA ASN A 109 12.88 8.35 -1.34
C ASN A 109 13.37 8.34 -2.78
N PHE A 110 12.47 8.09 -3.73
CA PHE A 110 12.84 7.85 -5.12
C PHE A 110 13.70 8.97 -5.73
N ASP A 111 13.42 10.22 -5.38
CA ASP A 111 14.19 11.39 -5.82
C ASP A 111 15.62 11.39 -5.28
N ASP A 112 15.80 11.18 -3.98
CA ASP A 112 17.13 11.15 -3.35
C ASP A 112 17.92 9.89 -3.72
N ASP A 113 17.27 8.73 -3.74
CA ASP A 113 17.93 7.45 -4.08
C ASP A 113 18.43 7.46 -5.52
N LEU A 114 17.60 7.92 -6.46
CA LEU A 114 18.00 8.01 -7.88
C LEU A 114 19.11 9.04 -8.09
N ALA A 115 19.08 10.18 -7.38
CA ALA A 115 20.15 11.18 -7.41
C ALA A 115 21.47 10.61 -6.88
N GLN A 116 21.41 9.81 -5.80
CA GLN A 116 22.59 9.14 -5.26
C GLN A 116 23.16 8.10 -6.24
N ILE A 117 22.29 7.29 -6.87
CA ILE A 117 22.73 6.31 -7.87
C ILE A 117 23.45 7.03 -9.00
N PHE A 118 22.84 8.05 -9.60
CA PHE A 118 23.45 8.81 -10.68
C PHE A 118 24.78 9.43 -10.28
N THR A 119 24.86 10.03 -9.10
CA THR A 119 26.10 10.62 -8.59
C THR A 119 27.20 9.57 -8.43
N ARG A 120 26.87 8.41 -7.85
CA ARG A 120 27.86 7.33 -7.61
C ARG A 120 28.39 6.69 -8.91
N ILE A 121 27.57 6.63 -9.96
CA ILE A 121 28.04 6.14 -11.27
C ILE A 121 28.70 7.26 -12.12
N GLY A 122 28.91 8.44 -11.54
CA GLY A 122 29.58 9.56 -12.19
C GLY A 122 28.75 10.22 -13.29
N LEU A 123 27.40 10.29 -13.14
CA LEU A 123 26.53 11.13 -13.96
C LEU A 123 26.33 12.47 -13.27
N SER A 124 26.63 13.56 -13.97
CA SER A 124 26.41 14.92 -13.48
C SER A 124 25.12 15.50 -14.03
N LEU A 125 24.43 16.33 -13.23
CA LEU A 125 23.27 17.08 -13.68
C LEU A 125 23.72 18.28 -14.52
N CYS A 126 23.56 18.20 -15.83
CA CYS A 126 23.93 19.22 -16.81
C CYS A 126 22.89 19.31 -17.94
N ASP A 127 23.11 20.23 -18.85
CA ASP A 127 22.13 20.47 -19.93
C ASP A 127 22.02 19.31 -20.93
N THR A 128 23.03 18.44 -21.00
CA THR A 128 22.97 17.22 -21.82
C THR A 128 22.29 16.06 -21.10
N SER A 129 22.47 15.89 -19.79
CA SER A 129 21.86 14.80 -19.02
C SER A 129 20.39 15.01 -18.66
N LYS A 130 19.96 16.25 -18.47
CA LYS A 130 18.57 16.58 -18.13
C LYS A 130 17.54 16.04 -19.14
N PRO A 131 17.68 16.25 -20.47
CA PRO A 131 16.75 15.69 -21.45
C PRO A 131 16.71 14.16 -21.46
N LEU A 132 17.87 13.52 -21.24
CA LEU A 132 17.97 12.06 -21.20
C LEU A 132 17.18 11.50 -20.01
N ILE A 133 17.36 12.10 -18.81
CA ILE A 133 16.62 11.72 -17.61
C ILE A 133 15.12 11.97 -17.80
N GLY A 134 14.73 13.10 -18.40
CA GLY A 134 13.33 13.43 -18.68
C GLY A 134 12.66 12.40 -19.59
N ALA A 135 13.33 12.03 -20.68
CA ALA A 135 12.83 11.01 -21.61
C ALA A 135 12.70 9.65 -20.91
N ALA A 136 13.73 9.20 -20.17
CA ALA A 136 13.71 7.94 -19.46
C ALA A 136 12.65 7.92 -18.34
N MET A 137 12.41 9.04 -17.66
CA MET A 137 11.35 9.18 -16.66
C MET A 137 9.97 9.02 -17.29
N ARG A 138 9.73 9.62 -18.45
CA ARG A 138 8.49 9.44 -19.21
C ARG A 138 8.27 7.99 -19.58
N GLU A 139 9.30 7.30 -20.07
CA GLU A 139 9.22 5.88 -20.39
C GLU A 139 8.93 5.02 -19.17
N LEU A 140 9.53 5.32 -18.01
CA LEU A 140 9.23 4.62 -16.75
C LEU A 140 7.75 4.81 -16.34
N ILE A 141 7.23 6.04 -16.45
CA ILE A 141 5.82 6.34 -16.15
C ILE A 141 4.90 5.53 -17.07
N LEU A 142 5.16 5.55 -18.38
CA LEU A 142 4.38 4.79 -19.36
C LEU A 142 4.50 3.28 -19.12
N TRP A 143 5.69 2.80 -18.76
CA TRP A 143 5.90 1.41 -18.39
C TRP A 143 5.05 1.03 -17.16
N CYS A 144 5.07 1.82 -16.09
CA CYS A 144 4.25 1.58 -14.90
C CYS A 144 2.74 1.56 -15.21
N ASN A 145 2.30 2.38 -16.16
CA ASN A 145 0.88 2.47 -16.53
C ASN A 145 0.42 1.33 -17.46
N ASN A 146 1.26 0.93 -18.41
CA ASN A 146 0.85 0.10 -19.54
C ASN A 146 1.33 -1.34 -19.45
N THR A 147 2.37 -1.61 -18.64
CA THR A 147 2.95 -2.94 -18.55
C THR A 147 2.21 -3.79 -17.52
N HIS A 148 1.97 -5.02 -17.88
CA HIS A 148 1.28 -5.99 -17.07
C HIS A 148 2.17 -7.21 -16.84
N THR A 149 1.92 -7.95 -15.76
CA THR A 149 2.58 -9.24 -15.55
C THR A 149 2.33 -10.19 -16.74
N ARG A 150 3.17 -11.18 -16.93
CA ARG A 150 2.99 -12.18 -18.00
C ARG A 150 1.60 -12.82 -17.99
N MET A 151 1.00 -12.95 -16.81
CA MET A 151 -0.35 -13.49 -16.67
C MET A 151 -1.46 -12.52 -17.14
N GLY A 152 -1.10 -11.28 -17.48
CA GLY A 152 -2.02 -10.29 -18.04
C GLY A 152 -3.10 -9.84 -17.07
N GLN A 153 -2.98 -10.14 -15.79
CA GLN A 153 -4.06 -9.92 -14.84
C GLN A 153 -3.87 -8.70 -13.98
N THR A 154 -2.65 -8.43 -13.53
CA THR A 154 -2.35 -7.29 -12.69
C THR A 154 -1.35 -6.39 -13.37
N SER A 155 -1.61 -5.10 -13.34
CA SER A 155 -0.58 -4.11 -13.60
C SER A 155 0.30 -3.99 -12.37
N TYR A 156 1.58 -3.66 -12.60
CA TYR A 156 2.49 -3.40 -11.49
C TYR A 156 2.02 -2.21 -10.67
N TYR A 157 1.78 -2.42 -9.37
CA TYR A 157 1.33 -1.37 -8.47
C TYR A 157 2.54 -0.71 -7.81
N VAL A 158 3.06 0.32 -8.47
CA VAL A 158 4.31 1.00 -8.08
C VAL A 158 3.99 2.33 -7.40
N THR A 159 4.67 2.61 -6.28
CA THR A 159 4.57 3.88 -5.55
C THR A 159 5.94 4.54 -5.44
N PHE A 160 6.07 5.76 -5.95
CA PHE A 160 7.24 6.60 -5.76
C PHE A 160 6.95 7.63 -4.67
N ASN A 161 7.66 7.54 -3.52
CA ASN A 161 7.63 8.58 -2.49
C ASN A 161 8.74 9.58 -2.81
N VAL A 162 8.40 10.88 -2.86
CA VAL A 162 9.28 11.99 -3.22
C VAL A 162 8.98 13.24 -2.38
N GLY A 163 9.75 14.32 -2.52
CA GLY A 163 9.44 15.65 -2.00
C GLY A 163 10.40 16.19 -0.96
N LEU A 164 11.21 15.34 -0.32
CA LEU A 164 12.22 15.80 0.64
C LEU A 164 13.46 16.39 -0.06
N ALA A 165 13.87 15.82 -1.18
CA ALA A 165 14.90 16.28 -2.13
C ALA A 165 16.09 17.04 -1.49
N LYS A 166 17.09 16.29 -1.00
CA LYS A 166 18.24 16.85 -0.24
C LYS A 166 19.25 17.61 -1.12
N SER A 167 19.33 17.27 -2.42
CA SER A 167 20.25 17.86 -3.38
C SER A 167 19.53 18.53 -4.57
N ASN A 168 20.25 19.35 -5.34
CA ASN A 168 19.71 19.90 -6.59
C ASN A 168 19.38 18.81 -7.60
N PHE A 169 20.13 17.72 -7.61
CA PHE A 169 19.84 16.58 -8.48
C PHE A 169 18.53 15.90 -8.05
N ALA A 170 18.33 15.63 -6.76
CA ALA A 170 17.08 15.07 -6.25
C ALA A 170 15.87 16.00 -6.54
N ARG A 171 16.04 17.31 -6.37
CA ARG A 171 15.00 18.29 -6.75
C ARG A 171 14.63 18.21 -8.22
N PHE A 172 15.62 18.09 -9.10
CA PHE A 172 15.39 17.92 -10.53
C PHE A 172 14.62 16.61 -10.81
N ILE A 173 14.97 15.51 -10.16
CA ILE A 173 14.29 14.22 -10.31
C ILE A 173 12.83 14.31 -9.83
N ALA A 174 12.58 14.86 -8.64
CA ALA A 174 11.22 15.05 -8.12
C ALA A 174 10.37 15.92 -9.06
N TYR A 175 10.92 17.05 -9.51
CA TYR A 175 10.25 17.93 -10.46
C TYR A 175 9.94 17.20 -11.78
N THR A 176 10.93 16.49 -12.33
CA THR A 176 10.80 15.78 -13.60
C THR A 176 9.77 14.67 -13.55
N LEU A 177 9.73 13.90 -12.46
CA LEU A 177 8.72 12.85 -12.25
C LEU A 177 7.30 13.46 -12.30
N ILE A 178 7.05 14.54 -11.55
CA ILE A 178 5.73 15.18 -11.47
C ILE A 178 5.38 15.84 -12.80
N ASP A 179 6.34 16.49 -13.45
CA ASP A 179 6.14 17.21 -14.71
C ASP A 179 5.85 16.27 -15.88
N GLU A 180 6.62 15.20 -16.02
CA GLU A 180 6.39 14.18 -17.04
C GLU A 180 5.09 13.41 -16.79
N PHE A 181 4.75 13.11 -15.52
CA PHE A 181 3.46 12.51 -15.19
C PHE A 181 2.29 13.42 -15.57
N GLU A 182 2.37 14.72 -15.31
CA GLU A 182 1.35 15.70 -15.71
C GLU A 182 1.17 15.74 -17.23
N LYS A 183 2.27 15.60 -17.99
CA LYS A 183 2.28 15.63 -19.48
C LYS A 183 1.78 14.34 -20.14
N CYS A 184 1.80 13.21 -19.45
CA CYS A 184 1.45 11.90 -20.02
C CYS A 184 -0.03 11.71 -20.40
N GLY A 185 -0.87 12.75 -20.31
CA GLY A 185 -2.27 12.70 -20.73
C GLY A 185 -3.22 12.09 -19.71
N GLU A 186 -4.52 12.11 -20.02
CA GLU A 186 -5.59 11.77 -19.08
C GLU A 186 -5.74 10.27 -18.81
N THR A 187 -5.22 9.43 -19.67
CA THR A 187 -5.34 7.96 -19.55
C THR A 187 -4.21 7.33 -18.73
N VAL A 188 -3.26 8.13 -18.24
CA VAL A 188 -2.15 7.67 -17.43
C VAL A 188 -2.46 7.93 -15.95
N PHE A 189 -2.67 6.85 -15.19
CA PHE A 189 -3.03 6.86 -13.75
C PHE A 189 -1.94 6.29 -12.85
N LYS A 190 -0.92 5.68 -13.44
CA LYS A 190 0.21 5.05 -12.74
C LYS A 190 1.53 5.63 -13.23
N PRO A 191 2.57 5.59 -12.38
CA PRO A 191 2.64 5.07 -11.01
C PRO A 191 1.86 5.91 -10.02
N ASN A 192 1.61 5.36 -8.81
CA ASN A 192 1.20 6.18 -7.69
C ASN A 192 2.40 7.04 -7.23
N ILE A 193 2.16 8.33 -7.00
CA ILE A 193 3.18 9.27 -6.51
C ILE A 193 2.69 9.81 -5.16
N VAL A 194 3.54 9.66 -4.14
CA VAL A 194 3.29 10.19 -2.80
C VAL A 194 4.27 11.32 -2.52
N PHE A 195 3.75 12.50 -2.31
CA PHE A 195 4.57 13.67 -1.96
C PHE A 195 4.63 13.83 -0.45
N LYS A 196 5.83 13.73 0.12
CA LYS A 196 6.07 13.92 1.55
C LYS A 196 6.09 15.39 1.88
N VAL A 197 5.23 15.80 2.81
CA VAL A 197 5.13 17.20 3.29
C VAL A 197 5.70 17.31 4.69
N LYS A 198 6.72 18.17 4.86
CA LYS A 198 7.38 18.40 6.14
C LYS A 198 7.65 19.89 6.35
N LYS A 199 7.27 20.40 7.54
CA LYS A 199 7.60 21.76 7.96
C LYS A 199 9.12 21.95 8.02
N GLY A 200 9.59 23.09 7.52
CA GLY A 200 11.03 23.38 7.41
C GLY A 200 11.69 22.85 6.13
N ILE A 201 10.95 22.08 5.28
CA ILE A 201 11.47 21.54 4.02
C ILE A 201 10.68 22.05 2.82
N ASN A 202 9.35 21.89 2.83
CA ASN A 202 8.51 22.12 1.64
C ASN A 202 7.07 22.58 1.94
N ARG A 203 6.68 22.75 3.22
CA ARG A 203 5.29 23.02 3.61
C ARG A 203 4.89 24.48 3.48
N ALA A 204 5.81 25.41 3.70
CA ALA A 204 5.56 26.85 3.74
C ALA A 204 6.39 27.62 2.73
N GLU A 205 5.89 28.79 2.33
CA GLU A 205 6.61 29.72 1.47
C GLU A 205 7.97 30.10 2.09
N GLY A 206 9.00 30.14 1.24
CA GLY A 206 10.39 30.38 1.67
C GLY A 206 11.17 29.11 2.07
N GLU A 207 10.52 27.97 2.25
CA GLU A 207 11.22 26.70 2.46
C GLU A 207 11.84 26.17 1.16
N LYS A 208 12.95 25.43 1.29
CA LYS A 208 13.82 25.03 0.18
C LYS A 208 13.08 24.33 -0.98
N ASN A 209 12.11 23.51 -0.67
CA ASN A 209 11.37 22.68 -1.64
C ASN A 209 9.90 23.11 -1.78
N PHE A 210 9.51 24.30 -1.36
CA PHE A 210 8.14 24.78 -1.46
C PHE A 210 7.61 24.83 -2.89
N ASP A 211 8.47 25.21 -3.85
CA ASP A 211 8.14 25.22 -5.28
C ASP A 211 7.78 23.84 -5.81
N LEU A 212 8.45 22.77 -5.34
CA LEU A 212 8.10 21.38 -5.65
C LEU A 212 6.72 21.01 -5.09
N PHE A 213 6.41 21.45 -3.88
CA PHE A 213 5.09 21.24 -3.28
C PHE A 213 3.99 21.95 -4.09
N VAL A 214 4.21 23.19 -4.51
CA VAL A 214 3.29 23.92 -5.40
C VAL A 214 3.11 23.20 -6.74
N LYS A 215 4.21 22.68 -7.34
CA LYS A 215 4.14 21.87 -8.57
C LYS A 215 3.31 20.60 -8.34
N ALA A 216 3.50 19.90 -7.23
CA ALA A 216 2.74 18.72 -6.86
C ALA A 216 1.24 19.04 -6.72
N LEU A 217 0.87 20.11 -6.01
CA LEU A 217 -0.52 20.56 -5.84
C LEU A 217 -1.20 20.86 -7.19
N ARG A 218 -0.48 21.54 -8.11
CA ARG A 218 -1.00 21.82 -9.46
C ARG A 218 -1.24 20.54 -10.28
N CYS A 219 -0.34 19.58 -10.17
CA CYS A 219 -0.52 18.27 -10.80
C CYS A 219 -1.71 17.52 -10.20
N THR A 220 -1.84 17.50 -8.86
CA THR A 220 -2.98 16.87 -8.17
C THR A 220 -4.32 17.49 -8.59
N ALA A 221 -4.38 18.80 -8.74
CA ALA A 221 -5.60 19.48 -9.19
C ALA A 221 -6.07 19.04 -10.58
N LYS A 222 -5.17 18.55 -11.42
CA LYS A 222 -5.46 18.06 -12.78
C LYS A 222 -5.67 16.55 -12.84
N LYS A 223 -4.90 15.78 -12.07
CA LYS A 223 -4.77 14.33 -12.22
C LYS A 223 -5.09 13.52 -10.97
N MET A 224 -5.44 14.16 -9.85
CA MET A 224 -5.66 13.54 -8.53
C MET A 224 -4.40 12.84 -7.95
N ILE A 225 -3.25 12.99 -8.58
CA ILE A 225 -1.93 12.49 -8.19
C ILE A 225 -0.93 13.64 -8.38
N PRO A 226 0.03 13.84 -7.47
CA PRO A 226 0.39 13.08 -6.26
C PRO A 226 -0.66 13.11 -5.13
N THR A 227 -0.63 12.07 -4.27
CA THR A 227 -1.20 12.09 -2.93
C THR A 227 -0.16 12.56 -1.92
N TYR A 228 -0.54 12.81 -0.66
CA TYR A 228 0.35 13.46 0.30
C TYR A 228 0.52 12.67 1.58
N LEU A 229 1.78 12.52 2.03
CA LEU A 229 2.14 12.03 3.36
C LEU A 229 2.54 13.22 4.23
N LEU A 230 1.75 13.48 5.27
CA LEU A 230 1.99 14.58 6.21
C LEU A 230 2.94 14.09 7.33
N CYS A 231 4.24 14.40 7.20
CA CYS A 231 5.27 13.93 8.12
C CYS A 231 5.36 14.75 9.44
N ASP A 232 4.39 15.61 9.70
CA ASP A 232 4.31 16.41 10.92
C ASP A 232 3.15 16.02 11.85
N CYS A 233 2.40 14.95 11.52
CA CYS A 233 1.36 14.45 12.40
C CYS A 233 1.98 13.86 13.69
N ASP A 234 1.21 13.85 14.77
CA ASP A 234 1.71 13.47 16.10
C ASP A 234 2.34 12.07 16.13
N GLU A 235 1.79 11.16 15.35
CA GLU A 235 2.27 9.75 15.27
C GLU A 235 3.61 9.62 14.53
N ASP A 236 3.99 10.59 13.69
CA ASP A 236 5.20 10.56 12.85
C ASP A 236 6.25 11.58 13.28
N ARG A 237 5.94 12.39 14.29
CA ARG A 237 6.76 13.55 14.68
C ARG A 237 8.22 13.17 14.96
N ASP A 238 8.42 12.05 15.62
CA ASP A 238 9.73 11.59 16.09
C ASP A 238 10.44 10.66 15.09
N ILE A 239 9.77 10.34 13.96
CA ILE A 239 10.36 9.51 12.92
C ILE A 239 10.97 10.42 11.84
N PRO A 240 12.24 10.23 11.48
CA PRO A 240 12.85 10.95 10.35
C PRO A 240 12.01 10.75 9.08
N PRO A 241 11.62 11.83 8.36
CA PRO A 241 10.68 11.73 7.26
C PRO A 241 11.21 10.87 6.08
N GLU A 242 12.53 10.75 5.93
CA GLU A 242 13.16 9.84 4.97
C GLU A 242 12.97 8.36 5.31
N GLN A 243 12.67 8.05 6.56
CA GLN A 243 12.40 6.68 7.02
C GLN A 243 10.92 6.29 6.87
N LEU A 244 10.06 7.25 6.58
CA LEU A 244 8.64 7.03 6.32
C LEU A 244 8.37 6.80 4.84
N ALA A 245 7.49 5.84 4.52
CA ALA A 245 6.98 5.64 3.19
C ALA A 245 5.55 5.11 3.20
N VAL A 246 4.82 5.44 2.14
CA VAL A 246 3.54 4.80 1.83
C VAL A 246 3.80 3.75 0.75
N MET A 247 3.24 2.57 0.95
CA MET A 247 3.22 1.47 -0.02
C MET A 247 1.83 1.36 -0.62
N GLY A 248 1.79 0.97 -1.89
CA GLY A 248 0.54 0.91 -2.61
C GLY A 248 -0.18 2.25 -2.55
N CYS A 249 -1.46 2.23 -2.21
CA CYS A 249 -2.25 3.46 -2.16
C CYS A 249 -2.24 4.15 -0.79
N ARG A 250 -2.07 3.44 0.33
CA ARG A 250 -2.27 4.02 1.68
C ARG A 250 -1.54 3.32 2.81
N THR A 251 -0.94 2.15 2.59
CA THR A 251 -0.30 1.41 3.67
C THR A 251 0.97 2.13 4.10
N ARG A 252 0.96 2.67 5.32
CA ARG A 252 2.12 3.25 5.97
C ARG A 252 2.69 2.25 6.95
N VAL A 253 3.98 2.00 6.87
CA VAL A 253 4.72 1.22 7.85
C VAL A 253 5.68 2.16 8.56
N ALA A 254 5.46 2.39 9.83
CA ALA A 254 6.30 3.28 10.65
C ALA A 254 6.86 2.52 11.86
N ASP A 255 6.04 2.30 12.87
CA ASP A 255 6.45 1.63 14.10
C ASP A 255 6.67 0.13 13.91
N ASP A 256 7.64 -0.40 14.65
CA ASP A 256 7.96 -1.81 14.70
C ASP A 256 8.17 -2.24 16.15
N VAL A 257 7.44 -3.26 16.59
CA VAL A 257 7.61 -3.82 17.95
C VAL A 257 9.03 -4.32 18.22
N PHE A 258 9.82 -4.54 17.16
CA PHE A 258 11.24 -4.94 17.23
C PHE A 258 12.20 -3.77 17.12
N GLY A 259 11.72 -2.53 17.20
CA GLY A 259 12.54 -1.31 17.27
C GLY A 259 13.05 -0.77 15.94
N ARG A 260 12.65 -1.29 14.77
CA ARG A 260 12.97 -0.66 13.48
C ARG A 260 12.06 0.54 13.25
N THR A 261 12.65 1.69 12.96
CA THR A 261 11.90 2.93 12.70
C THR A 261 11.70 3.21 11.21
N THR A 262 12.40 2.49 10.32
CA THR A 262 12.31 2.72 8.88
C THR A 262 11.25 1.87 8.20
N SER A 263 10.57 2.45 7.20
CA SER A 263 9.72 1.70 6.26
C SER A 263 10.51 0.87 5.24
N ILE A 264 11.79 1.22 5.00
CA ILE A 264 12.63 0.58 3.98
C ILE A 264 12.92 -0.87 4.37
N GLY A 265 12.72 -1.79 3.43
CA GLY A 265 12.88 -3.23 3.64
C GLY A 265 11.77 -3.84 4.50
N ARG A 266 10.68 -3.12 4.70
CA ARG A 266 9.49 -3.59 5.42
C ARG A 266 8.26 -3.52 4.53
N GLY A 267 7.25 -4.28 4.88
CA GLY A 267 6.05 -4.36 4.09
C GLY A 267 4.80 -4.74 4.87
N ASN A 268 3.73 -4.97 4.13
CA ASN A 268 2.51 -5.53 4.67
C ASN A 268 2.47 -7.03 4.37
N ILE A 269 2.23 -7.85 5.38
CA ILE A 269 2.06 -9.30 5.19
C ILE A 269 0.69 -9.54 4.61
N ASP A 270 -0.35 -8.98 5.25
CA ASP A 270 -1.72 -9.03 4.74
C ASP A 270 -2.63 -8.01 5.42
N ASN A 271 -3.81 -7.81 4.80
CA ASN A 271 -4.93 -7.14 5.42
C ASN A 271 -6.23 -7.94 5.26
N ILE A 272 -7.15 -7.76 6.20
CA ILE A 272 -8.51 -8.30 6.15
C ILE A 272 -9.45 -7.16 6.50
N SER A 273 -10.39 -6.87 5.62
CA SER A 273 -11.32 -5.75 5.79
C SER A 273 -12.64 -6.19 6.36
N ILE A 274 -13.11 -5.48 7.40
CA ILE A 274 -14.41 -5.68 8.05
C ILE A 274 -15.45 -4.75 7.42
N ASN A 275 -16.62 -5.29 7.11
CA ASN A 275 -17.78 -4.57 6.59
C ASN A 275 -18.55 -3.91 7.74
N LEU A 276 -18.25 -2.65 8.05
CA LEU A 276 -18.94 -1.93 9.12
C LEU A 276 -20.42 -1.69 8.82
N PRO A 277 -20.86 -1.35 7.59
CA PRO A 277 -22.27 -1.24 7.25
C PRO A 277 -23.08 -2.50 7.55
N ARG A 278 -22.56 -3.68 7.28
CA ARG A 278 -23.24 -4.95 7.61
C ARG A 278 -23.52 -5.04 9.11
N LEU A 279 -22.50 -4.79 9.93
CA LEU A 279 -22.64 -4.85 11.37
C LEU A 279 -23.61 -3.78 11.90
N ALA A 280 -23.61 -2.60 11.30
CA ALA A 280 -24.54 -1.53 11.64
C ALA A 280 -25.99 -1.86 11.29
N LEU A 281 -26.25 -2.39 10.10
CA LEU A 281 -27.59 -2.80 9.65
C LEU A 281 -28.17 -3.90 10.56
N GLU A 282 -27.36 -4.88 10.93
CA GLU A 282 -27.78 -5.92 11.88
C GLU A 282 -28.05 -5.36 13.28
N THR A 283 -27.19 -4.44 13.72
CA THR A 283 -27.38 -3.78 15.02
C THR A 283 -28.68 -2.99 15.01
N ASP A 284 -28.95 -2.18 14.02
CA ASP A 284 -30.14 -1.35 13.93
C ASP A 284 -31.42 -2.23 13.90
N ARG A 285 -31.40 -3.33 13.13
CA ARG A 285 -32.52 -4.28 13.08
C ARG A 285 -32.80 -4.93 14.44
N GLU A 286 -31.76 -5.26 15.22
CA GLU A 286 -31.90 -5.91 16.52
C GLU A 286 -32.26 -4.93 17.66
N THR A 287 -31.92 -3.65 17.48
CA THR A 287 -32.00 -2.62 18.53
C THR A 287 -32.81 -1.39 18.11
N CYS A 288 -33.77 -1.54 17.19
CA CYS A 288 -34.49 -0.43 16.52
C CYS A 288 -35.03 0.62 17.51
N ASP A 289 -35.53 0.22 18.65
CA ASP A 289 -36.15 1.11 19.66
C ASP A 289 -35.18 1.55 20.77
N MET A 290 -33.89 1.19 20.66
CA MET A 290 -32.90 1.53 21.68
C MET A 290 -32.28 2.92 21.47
N PRO A 291 -31.85 3.58 22.56
CA PRO A 291 -31.01 4.79 22.45
C PRO A 291 -29.73 4.53 21.65
N VAL A 292 -29.21 5.59 21.01
CA VAL A 292 -27.99 5.51 20.17
C VAL A 292 -26.79 4.94 20.95
N GLU A 293 -26.65 5.32 22.22
CA GLU A 293 -25.58 4.82 23.11
C GLU A 293 -25.59 3.31 23.27
N GLU A 294 -26.79 2.72 23.40
CA GLU A 294 -26.95 1.26 23.50
C GLU A 294 -26.72 0.58 22.14
N LYS A 295 -27.22 1.17 21.03
CA LYS A 295 -26.90 0.71 19.68
C LYS A 295 -25.37 0.69 19.44
N MET A 296 -24.66 1.74 19.83
CA MET A 296 -23.20 1.80 19.72
C MET A 296 -22.47 0.71 20.53
N LYS A 297 -22.98 0.37 21.73
CA LYS A 297 -22.41 -0.75 22.52
C LYS A 297 -22.57 -2.08 21.79
N VAL A 298 -23.76 -2.37 21.29
CA VAL A 298 -24.04 -3.61 20.53
C VAL A 298 -23.22 -3.67 19.25
N PHE A 299 -23.13 -2.57 18.51
CA PHE A 299 -22.29 -2.47 17.33
C PHE A 299 -20.81 -2.76 17.62
N THR A 300 -20.28 -2.17 18.70
CA THR A 300 -18.90 -2.40 19.13
C THR A 300 -18.66 -3.87 19.50
N GLN A 301 -19.59 -4.48 20.24
CA GLN A 301 -19.49 -5.92 20.61
C GLN A 301 -19.53 -6.84 19.38
N LYS A 302 -20.34 -6.53 18.37
CA LYS A 302 -20.35 -7.28 17.11
C LYS A 302 -19.02 -7.15 16.39
N TRP A 303 -18.47 -5.93 16.32
CA TRP A 303 -17.15 -5.72 15.75
C TRP A 303 -16.07 -6.51 16.49
N ASP A 304 -16.05 -6.50 17.82
CA ASP A 304 -15.10 -7.26 18.64
C ASP A 304 -15.12 -8.76 18.31
N GLY A 305 -16.32 -9.32 18.14
CA GLY A 305 -16.50 -10.72 17.78
C GLY A 305 -15.95 -11.08 16.39
N VAL A 306 -16.10 -10.16 15.41
CA VAL A 306 -15.55 -10.32 14.06
C VAL A 306 -14.04 -10.08 14.08
N ALA A 307 -13.56 -9.03 14.75
CA ALA A 307 -12.15 -8.68 14.84
C ALA A 307 -11.31 -9.79 15.51
N ALA A 308 -11.85 -10.46 16.51
CA ALA A 308 -11.20 -11.63 17.11
C ALA A 308 -10.96 -12.76 16.10
N THR A 309 -11.92 -12.98 15.19
CA THR A 309 -11.75 -13.97 14.12
C THR A 309 -10.78 -13.48 13.04
N VAL A 310 -10.83 -12.20 12.68
CA VAL A 310 -9.88 -11.57 11.74
C VAL A 310 -8.44 -11.71 12.25
N LYS A 311 -8.21 -11.48 13.54
CA LYS A 311 -6.91 -11.72 14.19
C LYS A 311 -6.44 -13.16 13.99
N ASP A 312 -7.31 -14.16 14.20
CA ASP A 312 -6.93 -15.58 14.04
C ASP A 312 -6.54 -15.90 12.58
N ILE A 313 -7.27 -15.35 11.61
CA ILE A 313 -6.96 -15.54 10.18
C ILE A 313 -5.61 -14.89 9.82
N LEU A 314 -5.33 -13.68 10.33
CA LEU A 314 -4.07 -12.99 10.09
C LEU A 314 -2.88 -13.75 10.69
N LEU A 315 -3.03 -14.31 11.89
CA LEU A 315 -2.01 -15.15 12.52
C LEU A 315 -1.77 -16.44 11.73
N ASP A 316 -2.82 -17.13 11.29
CA ASP A 316 -2.70 -18.34 10.47
C ASP A 316 -1.96 -18.03 9.15
N ARG A 317 -2.31 -16.91 8.48
CA ARG A 317 -1.62 -16.50 7.25
C ARG A 317 -0.15 -16.19 7.51
N PHE A 318 0.17 -15.47 8.58
CA PHE A 318 1.54 -15.18 8.99
C PHE A 318 2.34 -16.47 9.22
N GLU A 319 1.80 -17.44 9.98
CA GLU A 319 2.47 -18.71 10.23
C GLU A 319 2.71 -19.51 8.94
N LYS A 320 1.73 -19.53 8.04
CA LYS A 320 1.85 -20.21 6.74
C LYS A 320 2.94 -19.58 5.87
N VAL A 321 3.00 -18.25 5.80
CA VAL A 321 4.08 -17.57 5.05
C VAL A 321 5.44 -17.83 5.70
N CYS A 322 5.53 -17.77 7.04
CA CYS A 322 6.77 -18.06 7.77
C CYS A 322 7.23 -19.51 7.67
N SER A 323 6.33 -20.45 7.36
CA SER A 323 6.68 -21.87 7.15
C SER A 323 7.32 -22.15 5.79
N ARG A 324 7.35 -21.16 4.89
CA ARG A 324 7.99 -21.29 3.59
C ARG A 324 9.50 -21.22 3.69
N GLY A 325 10.19 -21.77 2.69
CA GLY A 325 11.64 -21.71 2.62
C GLY A 325 12.16 -20.46 1.92
N LEU A 326 13.42 -20.12 2.14
CA LEU A 326 14.11 -19.04 1.41
C LEU A 326 14.10 -19.24 -0.11
N SER A 327 14.11 -20.48 -0.57
CA SER A 327 13.99 -20.85 -1.98
C SER A 327 12.68 -20.40 -2.65
N ASP A 328 11.66 -20.13 -1.85
CA ASP A 328 10.39 -19.62 -2.34
C ASP A 328 10.40 -18.11 -2.63
N PHE A 329 11.47 -17.43 -2.21
CA PHE A 329 11.66 -15.98 -2.38
C PHE A 329 13.02 -15.66 -3.03
N PRO A 330 13.31 -16.21 -4.23
CA PRO A 330 14.63 -16.10 -4.85
C PRO A 330 14.97 -14.66 -5.28
N ILE A 331 13.98 -13.83 -5.59
CA ILE A 331 14.17 -12.45 -6.04
C ILE A 331 14.62 -11.58 -4.87
N ASN A 332 13.87 -11.62 -3.76
CA ASN A 332 14.25 -10.94 -2.53
C ASN A 332 15.61 -11.40 -2.00
N GLY A 333 15.88 -12.70 -2.07
CA GLY A 333 17.17 -13.26 -1.71
C GLY A 333 18.31 -12.68 -2.52
N ARG A 334 18.12 -12.53 -3.83
CA ARG A 334 19.11 -11.96 -4.75
C ARG A 334 19.34 -10.46 -4.48
N HIS A 335 18.26 -9.70 -4.35
CA HIS A 335 18.28 -8.24 -4.28
C HIS A 335 18.34 -7.69 -2.85
N LYS A 336 18.36 -8.52 -1.82
CA LYS A 336 18.43 -8.13 -0.39
C LYS A 336 17.42 -7.03 0.00
N LEU A 337 16.25 -7.03 -0.63
CA LEU A 337 15.27 -5.95 -0.50
C LEU A 337 14.68 -5.82 0.91
N TRP A 338 14.74 -6.89 1.71
CA TRP A 338 14.23 -6.90 3.08
C TRP A 338 15.16 -6.23 4.10
N CYS A 339 16.38 -5.85 3.71
CA CYS A 339 17.37 -5.14 4.55
C CYS A 339 17.69 -5.84 5.89
N VAL A 340 17.47 -7.13 6.00
CA VAL A 340 17.85 -7.96 7.16
C VAL A 340 18.53 -9.21 6.67
N PRO A 341 19.51 -9.75 7.41
CA PRO A 341 20.04 -11.08 7.15
C PRO A 341 18.89 -12.09 7.25
N PHE A 342 18.81 -13.03 6.32
CA PHE A 342 17.76 -14.02 6.33
C PHE A 342 18.27 -15.43 6.13
N ASP A 343 18.53 -16.05 7.20
CA ASP A 343 18.66 -17.50 7.44
C ASP A 343 17.30 -18.10 7.86
N ASP A 344 16.36 -17.25 8.29
CA ASP A 344 15.02 -17.61 8.70
C ASP A 344 14.01 -16.57 8.19
N ILE A 345 13.03 -16.98 7.42
CA ILE A 345 11.96 -16.15 6.85
C ILE A 345 11.17 -15.42 7.93
N ARG A 346 10.97 -16.02 9.09
CA ARG A 346 10.27 -15.38 10.22
C ARG A 346 10.99 -14.12 10.69
N GLN A 347 12.33 -14.09 10.65
CA GLN A 347 13.10 -12.90 11.04
C GLN A 347 12.87 -11.73 10.09
N VAL A 348 12.48 -11.99 8.85
CA VAL A 348 12.07 -10.98 7.87
C VAL A 348 10.64 -10.54 8.12
N PHE A 349 9.69 -11.47 8.12
CA PHE A 349 8.26 -11.17 8.13
C PHE A 349 7.72 -10.65 9.45
N LYS A 350 8.39 -10.92 10.59
CA LYS A 350 8.02 -10.30 11.88
C LYS A 350 8.01 -8.77 11.85
N HIS A 351 8.79 -8.15 10.95
CA HIS A 351 8.85 -6.70 10.75
C HIS A 351 7.71 -6.17 9.86
N GLY A 352 6.97 -7.03 9.20
CA GLY A 352 5.81 -6.67 8.40
C GLY A 352 4.56 -6.42 9.24
N THR A 353 3.57 -5.75 8.64
CA THR A 353 2.30 -5.46 9.31
C THR A 353 1.25 -6.52 9.05
N LEU A 354 0.41 -6.79 10.05
CA LEU A 354 -0.83 -7.55 9.98
C LEU A 354 -1.97 -6.56 10.20
N SER A 355 -2.73 -6.23 9.14
CA SER A 355 -3.65 -5.10 9.19
C SER A 355 -5.10 -5.56 9.35
N ILE A 356 -5.76 -5.08 10.42
CA ILE A 356 -7.22 -5.15 10.56
C ILE A 356 -7.80 -3.97 9.82
N GLY A 357 -8.38 -4.24 8.66
CA GLY A 357 -9.00 -3.24 7.81
C GLY A 357 -10.46 -3.00 8.16
N PHE A 358 -10.98 -1.83 7.81
CA PHE A 358 -12.41 -1.53 7.86
C PHE A 358 -12.83 -0.67 6.68
N ILE A 359 -14.11 -0.74 6.33
CA ILE A 359 -14.73 0.09 5.29
C ILE A 359 -16.13 0.48 5.73
N GLY A 360 -16.61 1.65 5.27
CA GLY A 360 -17.99 2.09 5.45
C GLY A 360 -18.27 2.67 6.84
N LEU A 361 -17.31 3.34 7.48
CA LEU A 361 -17.52 3.98 8.78
C LEU A 361 -18.61 5.06 8.70
N SER A 362 -18.64 5.86 7.63
CA SER A 362 -19.66 6.91 7.45
C SER A 362 -21.05 6.32 7.36
N GLU A 363 -21.21 5.29 6.56
CA GLU A 363 -22.46 4.59 6.35
C GLU A 363 -22.93 3.87 7.62
N ALA A 364 -22.00 3.24 8.34
CA ALA A 364 -22.33 2.59 9.61
C ALA A 364 -22.81 3.59 10.66
N MET A 365 -22.17 4.75 10.78
CA MET A 365 -22.61 5.81 11.69
C MET A 365 -23.98 6.38 11.29
N GLU A 366 -24.23 6.58 9.98
CA GLU A 366 -25.52 7.05 9.47
C GLU A 366 -26.65 6.06 9.79
N VAL A 367 -26.41 4.75 9.66
CA VAL A 367 -27.38 3.70 10.02
C VAL A 367 -27.70 3.75 11.52
N ILE A 368 -26.70 3.82 12.39
CA ILE A 368 -26.90 3.73 13.84
C ILE A 368 -27.50 5.02 14.43
N THR A 369 -27.06 6.19 13.94
CA THR A 369 -27.41 7.49 14.54
C THR A 369 -28.46 8.26 13.76
N GLY A 370 -28.75 7.85 12.51
CA GLY A 370 -29.61 8.58 11.56
C GLY A 370 -28.92 9.82 10.99
N LYS A 371 -27.65 10.05 11.25
CA LYS A 371 -26.92 11.27 10.86
C LYS A 371 -25.52 10.95 10.34
N ARG A 372 -25.05 11.80 9.41
CA ARG A 372 -23.68 11.71 8.88
C ARG A 372 -22.69 12.37 9.84
N PHE A 373 -21.61 11.67 10.18
CA PHE A 373 -20.67 12.15 11.20
C PHE A 373 -19.99 13.49 10.84
N TYR A 374 -19.85 13.82 9.58
CA TYR A 374 -19.28 15.10 9.13
C TYR A 374 -20.26 16.27 9.13
N LEU A 375 -21.55 16.02 9.43
CA LEU A 375 -22.60 17.03 9.56
C LEU A 375 -23.12 17.17 10.99
N ASP A 376 -22.82 16.23 11.89
CA ASP A 376 -23.30 16.20 13.26
C ASP A 376 -22.17 15.94 14.25
N ALA A 377 -21.93 16.87 15.16
CA ALA A 377 -20.82 16.83 16.12
C ALA A 377 -20.90 15.60 17.05
N GLN A 378 -22.11 15.20 17.50
CA GLN A 378 -22.26 14.07 18.40
C GLN A 378 -21.96 12.76 17.65
N THR A 379 -22.43 12.61 16.41
CA THR A 379 -22.09 11.46 15.57
C THR A 379 -20.59 11.39 15.27
N CYS A 380 -19.93 12.54 15.10
CA CYS A 380 -18.48 12.62 14.97
C CYS A 380 -17.78 12.06 16.23
N VAL A 381 -18.27 12.39 17.43
CA VAL A 381 -17.71 11.86 18.69
C VAL A 381 -17.85 10.34 18.74
N TYR A 382 -19.00 9.77 18.35
CA TYR A 382 -19.18 8.31 18.26
C TYR A 382 -18.22 7.66 17.26
N ALA A 383 -18.07 8.25 16.08
CA ALA A 383 -17.15 7.76 15.05
C ALA A 383 -15.69 7.74 15.55
N LEU A 384 -15.23 8.85 16.15
CA LEU A 384 -13.89 8.95 16.73
C LEU A 384 -13.66 7.96 17.86
N GLY A 385 -14.65 7.83 18.77
CA GLY A 385 -14.61 6.85 19.86
C GLY A 385 -14.48 5.42 19.35
N PHE A 386 -15.21 5.08 18.31
CA PHE A 386 -15.16 3.75 17.69
C PHE A 386 -13.81 3.50 16.97
N VAL A 387 -13.28 4.47 16.22
CA VAL A 387 -11.94 4.36 15.62
C VAL A 387 -10.87 4.18 16.70
N LYS A 388 -10.98 4.92 17.80
CA LYS A 388 -10.08 4.76 18.95
C LYS A 388 -10.16 3.35 19.52
N HIS A 389 -11.35 2.80 19.73
CA HIS A 389 -11.55 1.42 20.20
C HIS A 389 -10.89 0.40 19.27
N MET A 390 -11.10 0.53 17.96
CA MET A 390 -10.45 -0.35 16.96
C MET A 390 -8.92 -0.26 17.02
N ARG A 391 -8.37 0.94 17.23
CA ARG A 391 -6.92 1.16 17.34
C ARG A 391 -6.37 0.54 18.62
N GLU A 392 -7.02 0.77 19.76
CA GLU A 392 -6.64 0.19 21.05
C GLU A 392 -6.63 -1.34 21.00
N TYR A 393 -7.55 -1.95 20.27
CA TYR A 393 -7.54 -3.40 20.04
C TYR A 393 -6.30 -3.84 19.24
N CYS A 394 -5.91 -3.14 18.19
CA CYS A 394 -4.67 -3.44 17.47
C CYS A 394 -3.43 -3.28 18.37
N ASP A 395 -3.39 -2.24 19.20
CA ASP A 395 -2.27 -2.01 20.14
C ASP A 395 -2.20 -3.09 21.21
N PHE A 396 -3.35 -3.56 21.70
CA PHE A 396 -3.43 -4.74 22.60
C PHE A 396 -2.86 -6.00 21.94
N LEU A 397 -3.22 -6.26 20.67
CA LEU A 397 -2.69 -7.41 19.90
C LEU A 397 -1.17 -7.30 19.67
N ARG A 398 -0.65 -6.10 19.41
CA ARG A 398 0.81 -5.86 19.33
C ARG A 398 1.53 -6.32 20.60
N GLY A 399 0.99 -5.95 21.75
CA GLY A 399 1.55 -6.38 23.05
C GLY A 399 1.42 -7.88 23.29
N GLN A 400 0.27 -8.46 22.96
CA GLN A 400 -0.03 -9.86 23.22
C GLN A 400 0.77 -10.84 22.36
N TYR A 401 0.91 -10.54 21.06
CA TYR A 401 1.53 -11.45 20.08
C TYR A 401 2.96 -11.05 19.70
N ASN A 402 3.41 -9.88 20.12
CA ASN A 402 4.69 -9.31 19.73
C ASN A 402 4.85 -9.29 18.19
N LEU A 403 3.82 -8.81 17.48
CA LEU A 403 3.75 -8.66 16.03
C LEU A 403 3.13 -7.29 15.68
N ASN A 404 3.41 -6.79 14.50
CA ASN A 404 2.98 -5.45 14.07
C ASN A 404 1.52 -5.44 13.59
N PHE A 405 0.57 -5.64 14.50
CA PHE A 405 -0.84 -5.40 14.18
C PHE A 405 -1.10 -3.91 13.94
N SER A 406 -1.90 -3.58 12.94
CA SER A 406 -2.24 -2.20 12.59
C SER A 406 -3.70 -2.07 12.18
N LEU A 407 -4.28 -0.90 12.43
CA LEU A 407 -5.60 -0.53 11.92
C LEU A 407 -5.44 0.12 10.54
N LEU A 408 -6.27 -0.27 9.59
CA LEU A 408 -6.23 0.23 8.21
C LEU A 408 -7.63 0.69 7.75
N ALA A 409 -7.77 1.97 7.39
CA ALA A 409 -8.91 2.41 6.59
C ALA A 409 -8.73 1.89 5.16
N THR A 410 -9.43 0.82 4.82
CA THR A 410 -9.24 0.11 3.55
C THR A 410 -9.66 0.97 2.36
N SER A 411 -8.88 0.95 1.30
CA SER A 411 -9.26 1.53 0.02
C SER A 411 -10.47 0.78 -0.55
N GLY A 412 -11.53 1.53 -0.88
CA GLY A 412 -12.82 0.95 -1.23
C GLY A 412 -12.98 0.51 -2.70
N GLU A 413 -11.99 -0.04 -3.35
CA GLU A 413 -11.99 -0.49 -4.75
C GLU A 413 -13.15 -1.47 -5.07
N LEU A 414 -12.88 -2.66 -5.57
CA LEU A 414 -13.92 -3.68 -5.85
C LEU A 414 -14.63 -4.21 -4.61
N ILE A 415 -14.01 -4.09 -3.44
CA ILE A 415 -14.57 -4.59 -2.18
C ILE A 415 -15.88 -3.91 -1.80
N SER A 416 -16.03 -2.60 -2.08
CA SER A 416 -17.27 -1.86 -1.83
C SER A 416 -18.43 -2.46 -2.61
N GLY A 417 -18.22 -2.74 -3.90
CA GLY A 417 -19.23 -3.39 -4.74
C GLY A 417 -19.63 -4.78 -4.22
N ARG A 418 -18.64 -5.58 -3.82
CA ARG A 418 -18.87 -6.91 -3.25
C ARG A 418 -19.70 -6.85 -1.96
N PHE A 419 -19.37 -5.94 -1.05
CA PHE A 419 -20.10 -5.80 0.21
C PHE A 419 -21.54 -5.33 -0.03
N ILE A 420 -21.75 -4.32 -0.88
CA ILE A 420 -23.08 -3.84 -1.25
C ILE A 420 -23.94 -4.97 -1.86
N GLU A 421 -23.37 -5.79 -2.75
CA GLU A 421 -24.06 -6.93 -3.35
C GLU A 421 -24.51 -7.94 -2.28
N LYS A 422 -23.60 -8.28 -1.35
CA LYS A 422 -23.91 -9.21 -0.25
C LYS A 422 -24.94 -8.65 0.72
N ASP A 423 -24.87 -7.36 1.04
CA ASP A 423 -25.78 -6.73 2.00
C ASP A 423 -27.18 -6.59 1.41
N ARG A 424 -27.33 -6.21 0.14
CA ARG A 424 -28.62 -6.17 -0.59
C ARG A 424 -29.31 -7.52 -0.69
N ALA A 425 -28.60 -8.61 -0.57
CA ALA A 425 -29.20 -9.95 -0.57
C ALA A 425 -29.84 -10.32 0.79
N VAL A 426 -29.57 -9.55 1.85
CA VAL A 426 -30.02 -9.82 3.24
C VAL A 426 -30.95 -8.75 3.77
N PHE A 427 -30.77 -7.48 3.35
CA PHE A 427 -31.53 -6.30 3.76
C PHE A 427 -32.29 -5.68 2.59
#